data_e00a9011a0a45494df9cb701842fbaed
#
_entry.id   e00a9011a0a45494df9cb701842fbaed
#
_cell.length_a   1.000
_cell.length_b   1.000
_cell.length_c   1.000
_cell.angle_alpha   90.00
_cell.angle_beta   90.00
_cell.angle_gamma   90.00
#
_symmetry.space_group_name_H-M   'P 1'
#
loop_
_entity.id
_entity.type
_entity.pdbx_description
1 polymer ?
#
loop_
_entity_poly.entity_id
_entity_poly.type
_entity_poly.pdbx_seq_one_letter_code
_entity_poly.pdbx_strand_id
1 'polypeptide(L)'
;MVRRPTVLIFGAGVSEDYGFPLARELLISITDSFENGTKVGFTMTQCGFDREFIRRFGDELYFSNQPSVDAFLEQHSNEADFVRLGKAAIAASLLQEELTPSLLNRTEMRLYEHLWYHVTGPIGTYAGNQLAVITFNYDRSFEHFLRKSFVASHPKFRNQADEFERALSQIEIIHVYGSLGSLDKKSGNYLVYGGRDDPFNPKVILSASERIKLYHEAIGRDNTTARMRERITEAETICFLGFAFYPSNVRLLQFCGLGENKETKHFGSAYGMKLGEHDFIRQELGFDIRLAGEQTKSLDALREFPVLQPVREDIKP
;
A
#
# COMPACT_ATOMS: atom_id res chain seq x y z
N MET A 1 15.18 -16.25 0.72
CA MET A 1 14.50 -15.83 1.96
C MET A 1 15.25 -14.67 2.57
N VAL A 2 14.55 -13.69 3.08
CA VAL A 2 15.11 -12.52 3.79
C VAL A 2 15.40 -12.95 5.23
N ARG A 3 16.67 -12.94 5.63
CA ARG A 3 17.11 -13.46 6.94
C ARG A 3 17.44 -12.39 7.97
N ARG A 4 17.49 -11.14 7.58
CA ARG A 4 17.70 -10.00 8.49
C ARG A 4 16.40 -9.26 8.68
N PRO A 5 16.12 -8.74 9.90
CA PRO A 5 14.96 -7.88 10.13
C PRO A 5 14.92 -6.73 9.12
N THR A 6 14.02 -6.84 8.16
CA THR A 6 13.91 -5.90 7.04
C THR A 6 12.48 -5.39 6.95
N VAL A 7 12.32 -4.09 6.90
CA VAL A 7 11.02 -3.44 6.68
C VAL A 7 11.04 -2.75 5.32
N LEU A 8 10.05 -3.08 4.49
CA LEU A 8 9.76 -2.32 3.27
C LEU A 8 8.58 -1.40 3.54
N ILE A 9 8.76 -0.11 3.27
CA ILE A 9 7.71 0.89 3.39
C ILE A 9 7.21 1.20 1.99
N PHE A 10 5.94 0.84 1.73
CA PHE A 10 5.30 1.01 0.43
C PHE A 10 4.44 2.27 0.38
N GLY A 11 4.60 3.06 -0.68
CA GLY A 11 3.66 4.08 -1.11
C GLY A 11 3.02 3.74 -2.46
N ALA A 12 2.16 4.61 -2.97
CA ALA A 12 1.38 4.39 -4.19
C ALA A 12 2.22 4.04 -5.43
N GLY A 13 3.44 4.57 -5.53
CA GLY A 13 4.35 4.27 -6.64
C GLY A 13 4.78 2.79 -6.74
N VAL A 14 4.55 1.97 -5.71
CA VAL A 14 4.77 0.50 -5.79
C VAL A 14 3.69 -0.17 -6.63
N SER A 15 2.46 0.30 -6.55
CA SER A 15 1.29 -0.29 -7.21
C SER A 15 1.04 0.29 -8.62
N GLU A 16 1.75 1.37 -9.01
CA GLU A 16 1.60 2.03 -10.31
C GLU A 16 1.85 1.06 -11.48
N ASP A 17 2.93 0.29 -11.45
CA ASP A 17 3.26 -0.70 -12.49
C ASP A 17 2.21 -1.82 -12.60
N TYR A 18 1.29 -1.91 -11.65
CA TYR A 18 0.20 -2.89 -11.57
C TYR A 18 -1.18 -2.28 -11.90
N GLY A 19 -1.20 -1.03 -12.37
CA GLY A 19 -2.39 -0.34 -12.86
C GLY A 19 -3.14 0.46 -11.80
N PHE A 20 -2.60 0.60 -10.59
CA PHE A 20 -3.20 1.44 -9.56
C PHE A 20 -2.74 2.89 -9.68
N PRO A 21 -3.63 3.86 -9.48
CA PRO A 21 -3.30 5.27 -9.64
C PRO A 21 -2.38 5.77 -8.51
N LEU A 22 -1.52 6.72 -8.84
CA LEU A 22 -0.87 7.55 -7.84
C LEU A 22 -1.88 8.44 -7.12
N ALA A 23 -1.53 8.98 -5.95
CA ALA A 23 -2.44 9.78 -5.12
C ALA A 23 -3.09 10.94 -5.88
N ARG A 24 -2.31 11.67 -6.70
CA ARG A 24 -2.83 12.77 -7.53
C ARG A 24 -3.67 12.27 -8.71
N GLU A 25 -3.31 11.17 -9.31
CA GLU A 25 -4.10 10.57 -10.41
C GLU A 25 -5.46 10.09 -9.90
N LEU A 26 -5.49 9.48 -8.70
CA LEU A 26 -6.73 9.10 -8.04
C LEU A 26 -7.63 10.32 -7.78
N LEU A 27 -7.06 11.44 -7.29
CA LEU A 27 -7.79 12.68 -7.09
C LEU A 27 -8.41 13.17 -8.41
N ILE A 28 -7.61 13.27 -9.48
CA ILE A 28 -8.08 13.72 -10.80
C ILE A 28 -9.16 12.78 -11.34
N SER A 29 -8.96 11.47 -11.24
CA SER A 29 -9.93 10.48 -11.71
C SER A 29 -11.28 10.60 -10.99
N ILE A 30 -11.28 10.86 -9.68
CA ILE A 30 -12.51 11.06 -8.90
C ILE A 30 -13.19 12.36 -9.30
N THR A 31 -12.46 13.48 -9.40
CA THR A 31 -13.04 14.77 -9.81
C THR A 31 -13.65 14.71 -11.20
N ASP A 32 -12.92 14.18 -12.17
CA ASP A 32 -13.41 14.01 -13.54
C ASP A 32 -14.66 13.11 -13.60
N SER A 33 -14.68 12.07 -12.78
CA SER A 33 -15.83 11.16 -12.70
C SER A 33 -17.07 11.83 -12.11
N PHE A 34 -16.89 12.72 -11.15
CA PHE A 34 -18.00 13.44 -10.51
C PHE A 34 -18.55 14.56 -11.42
N GLU A 35 -17.68 15.25 -12.15
CA GLU A 35 -18.08 16.26 -13.13
C GLU A 35 -18.84 15.64 -14.31
N ASN A 36 -18.28 14.57 -14.90
CA ASN A 36 -18.79 13.97 -16.14
C ASN A 36 -19.85 12.87 -15.90
N GLY A 37 -20.19 12.55 -14.64
CA GLY A 37 -21.17 11.53 -14.29
C GLY A 37 -20.80 10.12 -14.79
N THR A 38 -19.50 9.81 -14.83
CA THR A 38 -19.02 8.50 -15.28
C THR A 38 -19.26 7.42 -14.23
N LYS A 39 -18.75 6.21 -14.45
CA LYS A 39 -19.07 5.03 -13.61
C LYS A 39 -18.96 5.28 -12.11
N VAL A 40 -17.87 5.87 -11.60
CA VAL A 40 -17.70 6.15 -10.17
C VAL A 40 -18.73 7.16 -9.69
N GLY A 41 -18.92 8.29 -10.39
CA GLY A 41 -19.92 9.31 -10.04
C GLY A 41 -21.35 8.75 -10.03
N PHE A 42 -21.72 7.96 -11.04
CA PHE A 42 -23.01 7.27 -11.06
C PHE A 42 -23.16 6.30 -9.88
N THR A 43 -22.12 5.55 -9.56
CA THR A 43 -22.15 4.59 -8.46
C THR A 43 -22.33 5.27 -7.11
N MET A 44 -21.81 6.48 -6.91
CA MET A 44 -22.05 7.24 -5.67
C MET A 44 -23.54 7.57 -5.47
N THR A 45 -24.28 7.83 -6.56
CA THR A 45 -25.75 8.00 -6.45
C THR A 45 -26.44 6.71 -6.03
N GLN A 46 -25.95 5.56 -6.50
CA GLN A 46 -26.48 4.25 -6.06
C GLN A 46 -26.10 3.93 -4.61
N CYS A 47 -24.99 4.47 -4.11
CA CYS A 47 -24.59 4.40 -2.70
C CYS A 47 -25.44 5.33 -1.80
N GLY A 48 -26.37 6.08 -2.37
CA GLY A 48 -27.32 6.94 -1.64
C GLY A 48 -26.84 8.39 -1.45
N PHE A 49 -25.81 8.82 -2.16
CA PHE A 49 -25.38 10.23 -2.14
C PHE A 49 -26.18 11.06 -3.16
N ASP A 50 -26.56 12.27 -2.77
CA ASP A 50 -27.25 13.22 -3.64
C ASP A 50 -26.31 13.74 -4.76
N ARG A 51 -26.87 13.96 -5.96
CA ARG A 51 -26.09 14.39 -7.13
C ARG A 51 -25.47 15.78 -6.97
N GLU A 52 -26.19 16.72 -6.38
CA GLU A 52 -25.68 18.06 -6.14
C GLU A 52 -24.56 18.02 -5.09
N PHE A 53 -24.70 17.19 -4.08
CA PHE A 53 -23.67 16.94 -3.08
C PHE A 53 -22.41 16.32 -3.69
N ILE A 54 -22.55 15.32 -4.58
CA ILE A 54 -21.41 14.70 -5.31
C ILE A 54 -20.68 15.75 -6.14
N ARG A 55 -21.42 16.59 -6.89
CA ARG A 55 -20.84 17.66 -7.71
C ARG A 55 -20.09 18.67 -6.84
N ARG A 56 -20.72 19.15 -5.76
CA ARG A 56 -20.09 20.07 -4.81
C ARG A 56 -18.80 19.51 -4.24
N PHE A 57 -18.81 18.26 -3.82
CA PHE A 57 -17.59 17.57 -3.35
C PHE A 57 -16.50 17.55 -4.42
N GLY A 58 -16.85 17.22 -5.67
CA GLY A 58 -15.91 17.22 -6.80
C GLY A 58 -15.28 18.60 -7.03
N ASP A 59 -16.10 19.64 -7.07
CA ASP A 59 -15.65 21.03 -7.24
C ASP A 59 -14.70 21.44 -6.09
N GLU A 60 -15.08 21.18 -4.84
CA GLU A 60 -14.26 21.53 -3.67
C GLU A 60 -12.95 20.71 -3.64
N LEU A 61 -12.98 19.42 -3.96
CA LEU A 61 -11.78 18.59 -4.07
C LEU A 61 -10.84 19.12 -5.16
N TYR A 62 -11.35 19.44 -6.34
CA TYR A 62 -10.55 19.97 -7.44
C TYR A 62 -9.87 21.29 -7.09
N PHE A 63 -10.64 22.25 -6.58
CA PHE A 63 -10.13 23.59 -6.26
C PHE A 63 -9.33 23.65 -4.95
N SER A 64 -9.37 22.59 -4.12
CA SER A 64 -8.59 22.54 -2.89
C SER A 64 -7.07 22.55 -3.12
N ASN A 65 -6.63 22.17 -4.33
CA ASN A 65 -5.22 21.96 -4.67
C ASN A 65 -4.46 21.01 -3.71
N GLN A 66 -5.18 20.11 -3.05
CA GLN A 66 -4.55 19.14 -2.18
C GLN A 66 -3.76 18.09 -2.98
N PRO A 67 -2.69 17.50 -2.41
CA PRO A 67 -1.88 16.50 -3.09
C PRO A 67 -2.60 15.15 -3.25
N SER A 68 -3.62 14.89 -2.45
CA SER A 68 -4.39 13.64 -2.47
C SER A 68 -5.82 13.84 -1.94
N VAL A 69 -6.69 12.87 -2.21
CA VAL A 69 -8.03 12.81 -1.61
C VAL A 69 -7.96 12.73 -0.09
N ASP A 70 -7.00 11.96 0.43
CA ASP A 70 -6.79 11.81 1.89
C ASP A 70 -6.48 13.15 2.56
N ALA A 71 -5.58 13.94 1.97
CA ALA A 71 -5.23 15.26 2.50
C ALA A 71 -6.43 16.22 2.49
N PHE A 72 -7.29 16.14 1.48
CA PHE A 72 -8.54 16.87 1.42
C PHE A 72 -9.51 16.44 2.52
N LEU A 73 -9.71 15.12 2.68
CA LEU A 73 -10.62 14.58 3.69
C LEU A 73 -10.16 14.88 5.13
N GLU A 74 -8.85 14.95 5.38
CA GLU A 74 -8.33 15.39 6.69
C GLU A 74 -8.75 16.81 7.03
N GLN A 75 -8.78 17.72 6.07
CA GLN A 75 -9.26 19.10 6.27
C GLN A 75 -10.76 19.15 6.55
N HIS A 76 -11.51 18.19 5.98
CA HIS A 76 -12.95 18.06 6.16
C HIS A 76 -13.33 16.98 7.19
N SER A 77 -12.44 16.62 8.10
CA SER A 77 -12.63 15.53 9.07
C SER A 77 -13.85 15.72 9.99
N ASN A 78 -14.31 16.93 10.18
CA ASN A 78 -15.53 17.27 10.93
C ASN A 78 -16.82 17.16 10.10
N GLU A 79 -16.72 16.92 8.79
CA GLU A 79 -17.84 16.80 7.85
C GLU A 79 -18.07 15.34 7.49
N ALA A 80 -18.82 14.62 8.32
CA ALA A 80 -19.00 13.17 8.20
C ALA A 80 -19.45 12.70 6.81
N ASP A 81 -20.32 13.46 6.13
CA ASP A 81 -20.81 13.11 4.79
C ASP A 81 -19.73 13.31 3.71
N PHE A 82 -18.86 14.33 3.85
CA PHE A 82 -17.68 14.49 2.99
C PHE A 82 -16.72 13.33 3.13
N VAL A 83 -16.38 12.97 4.38
CA VAL A 83 -15.50 11.83 4.67
C VAL A 83 -16.10 10.54 4.11
N ARG A 84 -17.39 10.30 4.30
CA ARG A 84 -18.07 9.10 3.82
C ARG A 84 -18.09 9.01 2.30
N LEU A 85 -18.40 10.11 1.59
CA LEU A 85 -18.39 10.16 0.13
C LEU A 85 -16.97 9.95 -0.42
N GLY A 86 -15.97 10.63 0.14
CA GLY A 86 -14.58 10.51 -0.31
C GLY A 86 -14.02 9.09 -0.13
N LYS A 87 -14.24 8.45 1.02
CA LYS A 87 -13.86 7.06 1.26
C LYS A 87 -14.56 6.10 0.30
N ALA A 88 -15.85 6.32 0.00
CA ALA A 88 -16.60 5.51 -0.96
C ALA A 88 -16.05 5.68 -2.40
N ALA A 89 -15.68 6.90 -2.78
CA ALA A 89 -15.07 7.18 -4.08
C ALA A 89 -13.69 6.52 -4.23
N ILE A 90 -12.83 6.60 -3.19
CA ILE A 90 -11.54 5.87 -3.15
C ILE A 90 -11.79 4.38 -3.31
N ALA A 91 -12.70 3.79 -2.52
CA ALA A 91 -12.99 2.36 -2.59
C ALA A 91 -13.49 1.93 -3.97
N ALA A 92 -14.42 2.68 -4.58
CA ALA A 92 -14.96 2.40 -5.90
C ALA A 92 -13.87 2.44 -6.98
N SER A 93 -13.01 3.46 -6.95
CA SER A 93 -11.92 3.61 -7.90
C SER A 93 -10.92 2.44 -7.79
N LEU A 94 -10.47 2.11 -6.59
CA LEU A 94 -9.48 1.05 -6.40
C LEU A 94 -10.05 -0.36 -6.66
N LEU A 95 -11.32 -0.63 -6.34
CA LEU A 95 -11.96 -1.91 -6.67
C LEU A 95 -12.08 -2.11 -8.18
N GLN A 96 -12.23 -1.03 -8.96
CA GLN A 96 -12.21 -1.09 -10.42
C GLN A 96 -10.83 -1.51 -10.92
N GLU A 97 -9.76 -0.97 -10.36
CA GLU A 97 -8.40 -1.31 -10.77
C GLU A 97 -8.02 -2.76 -10.41
N GLU A 98 -8.61 -3.34 -9.37
CA GLU A 98 -8.44 -4.76 -9.06
C GLU A 98 -8.94 -5.70 -10.18
N LEU A 99 -9.79 -5.26 -11.10
CA LEU A 99 -10.25 -6.03 -12.25
C LEU A 99 -9.29 -5.97 -13.44
N THR A 100 -8.36 -5.02 -13.45
CA THR A 100 -7.47 -4.86 -14.58
C THR A 100 -6.47 -6.02 -14.66
N PRO A 101 -6.14 -6.52 -15.88
CA PRO A 101 -5.18 -7.61 -16.05
C PRO A 101 -3.72 -7.17 -15.78
N SER A 102 -3.46 -5.90 -15.49
CA SER A 102 -2.11 -5.33 -15.31
C SER A 102 -1.29 -6.06 -14.26
N LEU A 103 -1.93 -6.54 -13.18
CA LEU A 103 -1.25 -7.32 -12.14
C LEU A 103 -0.62 -8.62 -12.67
N LEU A 104 -1.18 -9.22 -13.71
CA LEU A 104 -0.74 -10.50 -14.27
C LEU A 104 0.01 -10.34 -15.61
N ASN A 105 0.19 -9.11 -16.09
CA ASN A 105 0.97 -8.85 -17.30
C ASN A 105 2.47 -9.06 -17.00
N ARG A 106 3.09 -10.08 -17.63
CA ARG A 106 4.45 -10.55 -17.34
C ARG A 106 5.38 -10.36 -18.53
N THR A 107 5.38 -9.19 -19.11
CA THR A 107 6.33 -8.88 -20.20
C THR A 107 7.76 -8.73 -19.68
N GLU A 108 7.92 -8.32 -18.43
CA GLU A 108 9.19 -8.13 -17.74
C GLU A 108 9.09 -8.43 -16.25
N MET A 109 10.23 -8.55 -15.57
CA MET A 109 10.26 -8.69 -14.11
C MET A 109 9.97 -7.34 -13.47
N ARG A 110 8.96 -7.29 -12.59
CA ARG A 110 8.57 -6.12 -11.82
C ARG A 110 8.86 -6.34 -10.33
N LEU A 111 8.52 -5.37 -9.49
CA LEU A 111 8.85 -5.39 -8.07
C LEU A 111 8.31 -6.61 -7.33
N TYR A 112 7.04 -6.98 -7.54
CA TYR A 112 6.42 -8.11 -6.82
C TYR A 112 7.03 -9.45 -7.20
N GLU A 113 7.36 -9.66 -8.49
CA GLU A 113 8.07 -10.84 -8.96
C GLU A 113 9.47 -10.93 -8.35
N HIS A 114 10.17 -9.80 -8.25
CA HIS A 114 11.48 -9.73 -7.61
C HIS A 114 11.41 -10.05 -6.11
N LEU A 115 10.44 -9.46 -5.39
CA LEU A 115 10.21 -9.77 -3.98
C LEU A 115 9.85 -11.24 -3.78
N TRP A 116 8.97 -11.80 -4.63
CA TRP A 116 8.60 -13.21 -4.58
C TRP A 116 9.82 -14.12 -4.70
N TYR A 117 10.74 -13.82 -5.62
CA TYR A 117 11.99 -14.58 -5.77
C TYR A 117 12.81 -14.62 -4.47
N HIS A 118 12.83 -13.53 -3.71
CA HIS A 118 13.58 -13.45 -2.45
C HIS A 118 12.87 -14.05 -1.24
N VAL A 119 11.53 -14.09 -1.23
CA VAL A 119 10.76 -14.62 -0.08
C VAL A 119 10.36 -16.08 -0.26
N THR A 120 10.33 -16.57 -1.49
CA THR A 120 9.94 -17.97 -1.78
C THR A 120 11.02 -18.96 -1.40
N GLY A 121 10.61 -20.17 -1.08
CA GLY A 121 11.50 -21.29 -0.73
C GLY A 121 10.72 -22.60 -0.58
N PRO A 122 11.38 -23.68 -0.15
CA PRO A 122 10.70 -24.91 0.20
C PRO A 122 9.63 -24.67 1.27
N ILE A 123 8.53 -25.39 1.20
CA ILE A 123 7.48 -25.36 2.22
C ILE A 123 8.08 -25.71 3.58
N GLY A 124 7.70 -24.96 4.60
CA GLY A 124 8.27 -25.07 5.95
C GLY A 124 9.43 -24.10 6.22
N THR A 125 10.02 -23.48 5.18
CA THR A 125 11.09 -22.50 5.39
C THR A 125 10.58 -21.05 5.43
N TYR A 126 9.32 -20.80 5.08
CA TYR A 126 8.72 -19.46 5.11
C TYR A 126 8.81 -18.80 6.48
N ALA A 127 8.76 -19.57 7.56
CA ALA A 127 8.96 -19.10 8.93
C ALA A 127 10.32 -18.44 9.19
N GLY A 128 11.30 -18.61 8.31
CA GLY A 128 12.59 -17.95 8.38
C GLY A 128 12.65 -16.58 7.71
N ASN A 129 11.55 -16.11 7.10
CA ASN A 129 11.50 -14.76 6.55
C ASN A 129 11.37 -13.73 7.67
N GLN A 130 12.27 -12.77 7.69
CA GLN A 130 12.26 -11.62 8.59
C GLN A 130 11.91 -10.34 7.82
N LEU A 131 10.97 -10.45 6.89
CA LEU A 131 10.46 -9.36 6.08
C LEU A 131 9.11 -8.92 6.61
N ALA A 132 8.98 -7.64 6.90
CA ALA A 132 7.69 -6.98 7.08
C ALA A 132 7.47 -5.91 6.02
N VAL A 133 6.23 -5.71 5.63
CA VAL A 133 5.81 -4.64 4.72
C VAL A 133 4.86 -3.71 5.47
N ILE A 134 5.19 -2.43 5.54
CA ILE A 134 4.32 -1.37 6.04
C ILE A 134 3.85 -0.60 4.82
N THR A 135 2.57 -0.70 4.50
CA THR A 135 2.01 -0.05 3.32
C THR A 135 1.06 1.08 3.66
N PHE A 136 1.23 2.19 2.97
CA PHE A 136 0.33 3.34 3.00
C PHE A 136 -0.78 3.25 1.94
N ASN A 137 -0.76 2.17 1.14
CA ASN A 137 -1.74 1.91 0.10
C ASN A 137 -2.96 1.21 0.66
N TYR A 138 -4.12 1.49 0.09
CA TYR A 138 -5.38 0.79 0.38
C TYR A 138 -5.58 -0.46 -0.48
N ASP A 139 -4.91 -0.53 -1.65
CA ASP A 139 -5.01 -1.67 -2.56
C ASP A 139 -4.40 -2.94 -1.95
N ARG A 140 -4.83 -4.08 -2.47
CA ARG A 140 -4.44 -5.42 -2.01
C ARG A 140 -3.68 -6.18 -3.10
N SER A 141 -3.07 -5.45 -4.01
CA SER A 141 -2.41 -6.03 -5.19
C SER A 141 -1.25 -6.94 -4.81
N PHE A 142 -0.44 -6.52 -3.83
CA PHE A 142 0.71 -7.31 -3.37
C PHE A 142 0.27 -8.61 -2.71
N GLU A 143 -0.69 -8.59 -1.79
CA GLU A 143 -1.23 -9.79 -1.14
C GLU A 143 -1.88 -10.73 -2.16
N HIS A 144 -2.63 -10.17 -3.12
CA HIS A 144 -3.24 -10.98 -4.17
C HIS A 144 -2.16 -11.63 -5.04
N PHE A 145 -1.12 -10.89 -5.42
CA PHE A 145 0.02 -11.42 -6.15
C PHE A 145 0.70 -12.56 -5.38
N LEU A 146 1.00 -12.36 -4.09
CA LEU A 146 1.62 -13.39 -3.24
C LEU A 146 0.77 -14.65 -3.18
N ARG A 147 -0.56 -14.51 -3.02
CA ARG A 147 -1.51 -15.62 -3.00
C ARG A 147 -1.49 -16.42 -4.30
N LYS A 148 -1.53 -15.73 -5.43
CA LYS A 148 -1.48 -16.38 -6.76
C LYS A 148 -0.15 -17.09 -7.00
N SER A 149 0.95 -16.43 -6.66
CA SER A 149 2.30 -16.98 -6.84
C SER A 149 2.54 -18.19 -5.93
N PHE A 150 2.07 -18.16 -4.68
CA PHE A 150 2.16 -19.29 -3.76
C PHE A 150 1.41 -20.51 -4.30
N VAL A 151 0.14 -20.35 -4.67
CA VAL A 151 -0.69 -21.44 -5.19
C VAL A 151 -0.10 -22.03 -6.49
N ALA A 152 0.45 -21.19 -7.35
CA ALA A 152 1.09 -21.62 -8.58
C ALA A 152 2.39 -22.41 -8.32
N SER A 153 3.19 -21.95 -7.35
CA SER A 153 4.46 -22.60 -6.99
C SER A 153 4.28 -23.88 -6.16
N HIS A 154 3.14 -24.00 -5.48
CA HIS A 154 2.86 -25.11 -4.57
C HIS A 154 1.50 -25.77 -4.83
N PRO A 155 1.32 -26.47 -5.95
CA PRO A 155 0.02 -27.02 -6.37
C PRO A 155 -0.66 -27.93 -5.34
N LYS A 156 0.12 -28.59 -4.47
CA LYS A 156 -0.38 -29.48 -3.40
C LYS A 156 -1.27 -28.73 -2.38
N PHE A 157 -1.05 -27.43 -2.21
CA PHE A 157 -1.78 -26.61 -1.24
C PHE A 157 -2.97 -25.85 -1.84
N ARG A 158 -3.28 -26.07 -3.12
CA ARG A 158 -4.42 -25.43 -3.78
C ARG A 158 -5.73 -25.56 -3.01
N ASN A 159 -5.91 -26.70 -2.32
CA ASN A 159 -7.10 -27.02 -1.53
C ASN A 159 -6.86 -26.98 0.00
N GLN A 160 -5.69 -26.51 0.44
CA GLN A 160 -5.29 -26.45 1.85
C GLN A 160 -5.14 -24.99 2.30
N ALA A 161 -6.28 -24.29 2.43
CA ALA A 161 -6.30 -22.86 2.73
C ALA A 161 -5.54 -22.49 4.03
N ASP A 162 -5.58 -23.34 5.04
CA ASP A 162 -4.95 -23.06 6.34
C ASP A 162 -3.42 -23.06 6.30
N GLU A 163 -2.83 -23.98 5.54
CA GLU A 163 -1.37 -24.01 5.37
C GLU A 163 -0.89 -22.85 4.50
N PHE A 164 -1.68 -22.50 3.50
CA PHE A 164 -1.46 -21.35 2.67
C PHE A 164 -1.45 -20.06 3.50
N GLU A 165 -2.50 -19.82 4.31
CA GLU A 165 -2.56 -18.62 5.16
C GLU A 165 -1.43 -18.61 6.19
N ARG A 166 -1.08 -19.75 6.76
CA ARG A 166 0.06 -19.86 7.68
C ARG A 166 1.39 -19.51 7.01
N ALA A 167 1.60 -19.92 5.76
CA ALA A 167 2.82 -19.57 5.03
C ALA A 167 2.87 -18.07 4.69
N LEU A 168 1.76 -17.49 4.26
CA LEU A 168 1.69 -16.05 3.95
C LEU A 168 1.80 -15.17 5.20
N SER A 169 1.26 -15.60 6.34
CA SER A 169 1.36 -14.84 7.60
C SER A 169 2.79 -14.69 8.12
N GLN A 170 3.76 -15.41 7.53
CA GLN A 170 5.18 -15.19 7.82
C GLN A 170 5.76 -13.95 7.14
N ILE A 171 5.04 -13.39 6.17
CA ILE A 171 5.36 -12.07 5.60
C ILE A 171 4.29 -11.13 6.14
N GLU A 172 4.62 -10.40 7.18
CA GLU A 172 3.67 -9.49 7.80
C GLU A 172 3.44 -8.27 6.89
N ILE A 173 2.17 -8.02 6.53
CA ILE A 173 1.77 -6.84 5.77
C ILE A 173 0.87 -5.99 6.67
N ILE A 174 1.28 -4.76 6.91
CA ILE A 174 0.60 -3.80 7.79
C ILE A 174 0.08 -2.64 6.94
N HIS A 175 -1.22 -2.58 6.74
CA HIS A 175 -1.87 -1.44 6.10
C HIS A 175 -2.08 -0.32 7.12
N VAL A 176 -1.36 0.79 6.95
CA VAL A 176 -1.38 1.93 7.88
C VAL A 176 -2.76 2.56 7.97
N TYR A 177 -3.34 2.79 6.82
CA TYR A 177 -4.65 3.43 6.67
C TYR A 177 -5.77 2.43 6.35
N GLY A 178 -5.59 1.16 6.74
CA GLY A 178 -6.52 0.10 6.39
C GLY A 178 -6.43 -0.31 4.92
N SER A 179 -7.33 -1.19 4.50
CA SER A 179 -7.39 -1.70 3.12
C SER A 179 -8.85 -1.92 2.70
N LEU A 180 -9.07 -2.25 1.42
CA LEU A 180 -10.41 -2.56 0.90
C LEU A 180 -11.08 -3.79 1.55
N GLY A 181 -10.34 -4.55 2.34
CA GLY A 181 -10.80 -5.74 3.06
C GLY A 181 -9.80 -6.88 2.98
N SER A 182 -10.05 -7.94 3.75
CA SER A 182 -9.16 -9.10 3.79
C SER A 182 -9.37 -10.02 2.59
N LEU A 183 -8.29 -10.61 2.09
CA LEU A 183 -8.34 -11.70 1.12
C LEU A 183 -8.43 -13.09 1.79
N ASP A 184 -8.34 -13.18 3.11
CA ASP A 184 -8.56 -14.40 3.86
C ASP A 184 -10.06 -14.66 4.03
N LYS A 185 -10.53 -15.80 3.51
CA LYS A 185 -11.95 -16.20 3.55
C LYS A 185 -12.50 -16.40 4.96
N LYS A 186 -11.62 -16.62 5.94
CA LYS A 186 -11.99 -16.79 7.36
C LYS A 186 -12.13 -15.47 8.10
N SER A 187 -11.66 -14.40 7.49
CA SER A 187 -11.74 -13.06 8.09
C SER A 187 -13.17 -12.54 8.05
N GLY A 188 -13.62 -11.93 9.14
CA GLY A 188 -14.93 -11.27 9.23
C GLY A 188 -15.12 -10.11 8.25
N ASN A 189 -14.01 -9.61 7.68
CA ASN A 189 -14.00 -8.55 6.68
C ASN A 189 -13.51 -9.04 5.30
N TYR A 190 -13.73 -10.34 5.00
CA TYR A 190 -13.38 -10.92 3.71
C TYR A 190 -14.05 -10.19 2.55
N LEU A 191 -13.26 -9.82 1.57
CA LEU A 191 -13.73 -9.31 0.29
C LEU A 191 -12.87 -9.92 -0.83
N VAL A 192 -13.53 -10.61 -1.76
CA VAL A 192 -12.81 -11.18 -2.92
C VAL A 192 -12.14 -10.06 -3.73
N TYR A 193 -10.96 -10.35 -4.28
CA TYR A 193 -10.26 -9.41 -5.14
C TYR A 193 -11.12 -9.05 -6.37
N GLY A 194 -11.25 -7.77 -6.70
CA GLY A 194 -12.13 -7.28 -7.76
C GLY A 194 -13.62 -7.24 -7.41
N GLY A 195 -14.00 -7.34 -6.13
CA GLY A 195 -15.39 -7.12 -5.70
C GLY A 195 -16.40 -8.15 -6.21
N ARG A 196 -16.03 -9.40 -6.52
CA ARG A 196 -16.91 -10.46 -7.06
C ARG A 196 -17.50 -10.16 -8.43
N ASP A 197 -16.75 -9.78 -9.40
CA ASP A 197 -17.22 -9.46 -10.75
C ASP A 197 -18.09 -8.18 -10.86
N ASP A 198 -18.40 -7.52 -9.76
CA ASP A 198 -19.11 -6.23 -9.74
C ASP A 198 -18.44 -5.25 -8.76
N PRO A 199 -17.40 -4.53 -9.21
CA PRO A 199 -16.70 -3.53 -8.39
C PRO A 199 -17.56 -2.28 -8.11
N PHE A 200 -18.68 -2.13 -8.83
CA PHE A 200 -19.62 -1.01 -8.66
C PHE A 200 -20.82 -1.36 -7.78
N ASN A 201 -20.83 -2.54 -7.14
CA ASN A 201 -21.89 -2.89 -6.20
C ASN A 201 -21.86 -1.96 -4.97
N PRO A 202 -22.94 -1.18 -4.72
CA PRO A 202 -22.96 -0.20 -3.63
C PRO A 202 -22.65 -0.80 -2.26
N LYS A 203 -23.14 -2.02 -1.99
CA LYS A 203 -22.90 -2.69 -0.70
C LYS A 203 -21.43 -3.06 -0.53
N VAL A 204 -20.78 -3.50 -1.60
CA VAL A 204 -19.36 -3.84 -1.61
C VAL A 204 -18.52 -2.58 -1.37
N ILE A 205 -18.83 -1.50 -2.08
CA ILE A 205 -18.13 -0.21 -1.98
C ILE A 205 -18.27 0.36 -0.57
N LEU A 206 -19.48 0.47 -0.04
CA LEU A 206 -19.72 1.01 1.30
C LEU A 206 -19.00 0.16 2.36
N SER A 207 -19.06 -1.17 2.25
CA SER A 207 -18.34 -2.04 3.17
C SER A 207 -16.82 -1.91 3.06
N ALA A 208 -16.27 -1.71 1.87
CA ALA A 208 -14.83 -1.46 1.69
C ALA A 208 -14.43 -0.08 2.23
N SER A 209 -15.24 0.95 1.99
CA SER A 209 -14.98 2.32 2.42
C SER A 209 -14.91 2.49 3.93
N GLU A 210 -15.69 1.72 4.69
CA GLU A 210 -15.65 1.71 6.16
C GLU A 210 -14.32 1.25 6.75
N ARG A 211 -13.49 0.57 5.97
CA ARG A 211 -12.16 0.07 6.37
C ARG A 211 -11.02 1.02 6.04
N ILE A 212 -11.30 2.02 5.20
CA ILE A 212 -10.37 3.10 4.89
C ILE A 212 -10.29 4.03 6.11
N LYS A 213 -9.08 4.32 6.56
CA LYS A 213 -8.82 5.23 7.68
C LYS A 213 -8.14 6.48 7.18
N LEU A 214 -8.49 7.60 7.76
CA LEU A 214 -7.74 8.84 7.64
C LEU A 214 -6.60 8.87 8.67
N TYR A 215 -5.69 9.84 8.53
CA TYR A 215 -4.52 9.96 9.41
C TYR A 215 -4.90 9.98 10.90
N HIS A 216 -5.88 10.83 11.29
CA HIS A 216 -6.33 10.93 12.67
C HIS A 216 -7.05 9.66 13.19
N GLU A 217 -7.58 8.82 12.30
CA GLU A 217 -8.21 7.55 12.66
C GLU A 217 -7.19 6.42 12.79
N ALA A 218 -6.03 6.53 12.13
CA ALA A 218 -4.98 5.52 12.17
C ALA A 218 -4.18 5.56 13.47
N ILE A 219 -4.10 6.72 14.14
CA ILE A 219 -3.30 6.88 15.34
C ILE A 219 -4.04 6.31 16.56
N GLY A 220 -3.48 5.25 17.17
CA GLY A 220 -3.82 4.80 18.53
C GLY A 220 -5.17 4.10 18.71
N ARG A 221 -5.94 3.83 17.65
CA ARG A 221 -7.28 3.20 17.77
C ARG A 221 -7.27 1.67 17.68
N ASP A 222 -6.19 1.10 17.16
CA ASP A 222 -6.04 -0.35 17.03
C ASP A 222 -4.57 -0.77 17.21
N ASN A 223 -4.30 -2.07 17.03
CA ASN A 223 -2.95 -2.62 17.20
C ASN A 223 -1.98 -2.27 16.06
N THR A 224 -2.41 -1.50 15.04
CA THR A 224 -1.59 -1.19 13.84
C THR A 224 -0.32 -0.43 14.21
N THR A 225 -0.43 0.64 14.99
CA THR A 225 0.73 1.45 15.41
C THR A 225 1.70 0.68 16.31
N ALA A 226 1.20 -0.20 17.18
CA ALA A 226 2.04 -1.05 18.02
C ALA A 226 2.85 -2.05 17.17
N ARG A 227 2.21 -2.71 16.19
CA ARG A 227 2.86 -3.62 15.24
C ARG A 227 3.88 -2.90 14.36
N MET A 228 3.54 -1.71 13.85
CA MET A 228 4.48 -0.88 13.09
C MET A 228 5.72 -0.55 13.95
N ARG A 229 5.50 -0.13 15.22
CA ARG A 229 6.58 0.19 16.13
C ARG A 229 7.50 -1.00 16.36
N GLU A 230 6.94 -2.16 16.65
CA GLU A 230 7.70 -3.41 16.82
C GLU A 230 8.61 -3.66 15.61
N ARG A 231 8.05 -3.65 14.39
CA ARG A 231 8.82 -3.93 13.17
C ARG A 231 9.85 -2.86 12.83
N ILE A 232 9.53 -1.58 13.05
CA ILE A 232 10.44 -0.47 12.77
C ILE A 232 11.63 -0.49 13.74
N THR A 233 11.38 -0.73 15.03
CA THR A 233 12.46 -0.69 16.05
C THR A 233 13.38 -1.90 16.00
N GLU A 234 12.88 -3.06 15.55
CA GLU A 234 13.66 -4.28 15.36
C GLU A 234 14.42 -4.32 14.02
N ALA A 235 14.11 -3.44 13.09
CA ALA A 235 14.67 -3.49 11.75
C ALA A 235 16.17 -3.16 11.71
N GLU A 236 16.96 -4.03 11.06
CA GLU A 236 18.33 -3.73 10.64
C GLU A 236 18.36 -2.90 9.34
N THR A 237 17.33 -3.05 8.53
CA THR A 237 17.20 -2.35 7.24
C THR A 237 15.77 -1.89 7.04
N ILE A 238 15.60 -0.63 6.67
CA ILE A 238 14.32 -0.05 6.22
C ILE A 238 14.50 0.50 4.81
N CYS A 239 13.59 0.13 3.89
CA CYS A 239 13.63 0.59 2.51
C CYS A 239 12.28 1.17 2.08
N PHE A 240 12.28 2.43 1.67
CA PHE A 240 11.13 3.15 1.16
C PHE A 240 11.01 2.92 -0.34
N LEU A 241 9.86 2.44 -0.80
CA LEU A 241 9.61 2.13 -2.21
C LEU A 241 8.32 2.80 -2.67
N GLY A 242 8.41 3.60 -3.72
CA GLY A 242 7.27 4.36 -4.25
C GLY A 242 6.61 5.30 -3.25
N PHE A 243 7.37 5.76 -2.25
CA PHE A 243 6.89 6.55 -1.12
C PHE A 243 7.19 8.04 -1.34
N ALA A 244 6.18 8.89 -1.18
CA ALA A 244 6.28 10.31 -1.51
C ALA A 244 6.79 11.20 -0.36
N PHE A 245 7.10 10.63 0.80
CA PHE A 245 7.62 11.35 1.99
C PHE A 245 6.75 12.53 2.46
N TYR A 246 5.42 12.43 2.30
CA TYR A 246 4.52 13.46 2.85
C TYR A 246 4.73 13.62 4.36
N PRO A 247 4.78 14.86 4.88
CA PRO A 247 5.11 15.12 6.29
C PRO A 247 4.22 14.39 7.30
N SER A 248 2.92 14.20 6.99
CA SER A 248 2.01 13.42 7.85
C SER A 248 2.44 11.96 7.98
N ASN A 249 2.82 11.32 6.86
CA ASN A 249 3.26 9.94 6.83
C ASN A 249 4.61 9.76 7.53
N VAL A 250 5.54 10.70 7.32
CA VAL A 250 6.83 10.71 8.00
C VAL A 250 6.65 10.84 9.51
N ARG A 251 5.83 11.79 9.97
CA ARG A 251 5.52 11.97 11.41
C ARG A 251 4.90 10.71 12.03
N LEU A 252 4.02 10.01 11.32
CA LEU A 252 3.44 8.77 11.82
C LEU A 252 4.49 7.67 11.97
N LEU A 253 5.41 7.54 11.02
CA LEU A 253 6.51 6.58 11.11
C LEU A 253 7.48 6.94 12.26
N GLN A 254 7.79 8.22 12.46
CA GLN A 254 8.59 8.70 13.60
C GLN A 254 7.88 8.42 14.94
N PHE A 255 6.57 8.65 15.01
CA PHE A 255 5.76 8.26 16.18
C PHE A 255 5.85 6.74 16.45
N CYS A 256 5.99 5.92 15.41
CA CYS A 256 6.22 4.48 15.52
C CYS A 256 7.70 4.09 15.69
N GLY A 257 8.61 5.03 15.99
CA GLY A 257 10.01 4.75 16.33
C GLY A 257 10.99 4.81 15.16
N LEU A 258 10.59 5.31 13.99
CA LEU A 258 11.50 5.52 12.87
C LEU A 258 12.64 6.47 13.28
N GLY A 259 13.90 6.02 13.10
CA GLY A 259 15.11 6.77 13.48
C GLY A 259 15.53 6.63 14.94
N GLU A 260 14.81 5.89 15.80
CA GLU A 260 15.24 5.60 17.18
C GLU A 260 16.45 4.67 17.20
N ASN A 261 16.47 3.60 16.40
CA ASN A 261 17.60 2.72 16.26
C ASN A 261 18.63 3.32 15.27
N LYS A 262 19.78 3.78 15.80
CA LYS A 262 20.83 4.44 15.03
C LYS A 262 21.68 3.50 14.16
N GLU A 263 21.56 2.20 14.35
CA GLU A 263 22.27 1.19 13.55
C GLU A 263 21.45 0.76 12.32
N THR A 264 20.17 1.08 12.28
CA THR A 264 19.30 0.77 11.15
C THR A 264 19.77 1.49 9.90
N LYS A 265 19.88 0.75 8.79
CA LYS A 265 20.24 1.28 7.47
C LYS A 265 18.98 1.67 6.71
N HIS A 266 18.96 2.90 6.21
CA HIS A 266 17.81 3.43 5.49
C HIS A 266 18.13 3.62 4.01
N PHE A 267 17.23 3.12 3.15
CA PHE A 267 17.29 3.23 1.70
C PHE A 267 15.94 3.69 1.15
N GLY A 268 15.91 4.27 -0.05
CA GLY A 268 14.65 4.63 -0.67
C GLY A 268 14.75 4.87 -2.18
N SER A 269 13.68 4.55 -2.90
CA SER A 269 13.46 5.06 -4.24
C SER A 269 13.07 6.54 -4.16
N ALA A 270 13.52 7.32 -5.13
CA ALA A 270 13.21 8.74 -5.24
C ALA A 270 12.89 9.13 -6.69
N TYR A 271 12.15 8.27 -7.39
CA TYR A 271 11.76 8.49 -8.78
C TYR A 271 11.02 9.82 -8.95
N GLY A 272 11.48 10.62 -9.89
CA GLY A 272 10.93 11.94 -10.17
C GLY A 272 11.35 13.06 -9.19
N MET A 273 12.06 12.74 -8.11
CA MET A 273 12.50 13.72 -7.11
C MET A 273 13.83 14.34 -7.47
N LYS A 274 13.97 15.66 -7.32
CA LYS A 274 15.20 16.40 -7.56
C LYS A 274 16.14 16.35 -6.35
N LEU A 275 17.41 16.63 -6.55
CA LEU A 275 18.42 16.62 -5.47
C LEU A 275 18.05 17.51 -4.27
N GLY A 276 17.44 18.67 -4.50
CA GLY A 276 16.98 19.53 -3.41
C GLY A 276 15.88 18.92 -2.57
N GLU A 277 15.03 18.03 -3.15
CA GLU A 277 14.01 17.29 -2.41
C GLU A 277 14.64 16.17 -1.58
N HIS A 278 15.76 15.57 -2.06
CA HIS A 278 16.51 14.59 -1.27
C HIS A 278 17.06 15.19 0.03
N ASP A 279 17.55 16.42 -0.02
CA ASP A 279 18.07 17.12 1.16
C ASP A 279 16.92 17.48 2.12
N PHE A 280 15.78 17.91 1.59
CA PHE A 280 14.58 18.13 2.38
C PHE A 280 14.11 16.85 3.08
N ILE A 281 14.08 15.70 2.36
CA ILE A 281 13.70 14.41 2.94
C ILE A 281 14.64 14.02 4.10
N ARG A 282 15.97 14.18 3.94
CA ARG A 282 16.93 13.91 5.02
C ARG A 282 16.70 14.81 6.23
N GLN A 283 16.39 16.06 5.99
CA GLN A 283 16.09 17.02 7.07
C GLN A 283 14.80 16.64 7.81
N GLU A 284 13.73 16.30 7.11
CA GLU A 284 12.45 15.87 7.71
C GLU A 284 12.58 14.56 8.49
N LEU A 285 13.35 13.61 7.99
CA LEU A 285 13.59 12.32 8.65
C LEU A 285 14.48 12.47 9.89
N GLY A 286 15.43 13.41 9.89
CA GLY A 286 16.39 13.63 10.99
C GLY A 286 17.48 12.55 11.09
N PHE A 287 17.66 11.72 10.05
CA PHE A 287 18.72 10.71 9.94
C PHE A 287 19.14 10.54 8.49
N ASP A 288 20.28 9.84 8.28
CA ASP A 288 20.79 9.59 6.91
C ASP A 288 19.99 8.50 6.21
N ILE A 289 19.66 8.75 4.94
CA ILE A 289 19.01 7.82 4.03
C ILE A 289 19.70 7.86 2.66
N ARG A 290 20.00 6.69 2.11
CA ARG A 290 20.45 6.57 0.72
C ARG A 290 19.25 6.53 -0.20
N LEU A 291 19.05 7.60 -0.95
CA LEU A 291 18.04 7.70 -1.99
C LEU A 291 18.64 7.35 -3.36
N ALA A 292 17.90 6.57 -4.13
CA ALA A 292 18.25 6.27 -5.52
C ALA A 292 18.08 7.50 -6.40
N GLY A 293 18.63 7.44 -7.61
CA GLY A 293 18.57 8.55 -8.55
C GLY A 293 17.15 8.86 -9.06
N GLU A 294 16.95 10.09 -9.54
CA GLU A 294 15.67 10.61 -10.05
C GLU A 294 14.99 9.70 -11.08
N GLN A 295 15.75 8.96 -11.87
CA GLN A 295 15.22 8.06 -12.92
C GLN A 295 15.09 6.60 -12.45
N THR A 296 15.36 6.32 -11.17
CA THR A 296 15.41 4.96 -10.63
C THR A 296 14.10 4.60 -9.98
N LYS A 297 13.31 3.73 -10.64
CA LYS A 297 12.05 3.20 -10.10
C LYS A 297 12.29 2.26 -8.92
N SER A 298 11.22 1.87 -8.22
CA SER A 298 11.25 1.06 -6.99
C SER A 298 11.99 -0.27 -7.14
N LEU A 299 11.80 -0.98 -8.25
CA LEU A 299 12.53 -2.23 -8.51
C LEU A 299 14.03 -2.03 -8.63
N ASP A 300 14.44 -1.03 -9.42
CA ASP A 300 15.85 -0.78 -9.67
C ASP A 300 16.55 -0.23 -8.42
N ALA A 301 15.87 0.61 -7.63
CA ALA A 301 16.35 1.03 -6.32
C ALA A 301 16.56 -0.17 -5.38
N LEU A 302 15.63 -1.12 -5.35
CA LEU A 302 15.76 -2.32 -4.53
C LEU A 302 16.90 -3.23 -4.96
N ARG A 303 17.24 -3.24 -6.26
CA ARG A 303 18.40 -3.98 -6.82
C ARG A 303 19.72 -3.27 -6.58
N GLU A 304 19.72 -1.94 -6.61
CA GLU A 304 20.90 -1.11 -6.38
C GLU A 304 21.40 -1.21 -4.94
N PHE A 305 20.46 -1.29 -3.97
CA PHE A 305 20.81 -1.32 -2.56
C PHE A 305 20.85 -2.75 -1.99
N PRO A 306 21.71 -3.02 -0.98
CA PRO A 306 21.84 -4.35 -0.38
C PRO A 306 20.71 -4.67 0.62
N VAL A 307 19.45 -4.45 0.22
CA VAL A 307 18.27 -4.59 1.10
C VAL A 307 17.90 -6.06 1.30
N LEU A 308 17.89 -6.86 0.23
CA LEU A 308 17.44 -8.25 0.23
C LEU A 308 18.58 -9.25 0.10
N GLN A 309 19.82 -8.80 0.20
CA GLN A 309 20.98 -9.68 0.01
C GLN A 309 21.13 -10.68 1.15
N PRO A 310 21.44 -11.96 0.85
CA PRO A 310 21.78 -12.93 1.88
C PRO A 310 23.06 -12.51 2.61
N VAL A 311 23.16 -12.89 3.88
CA VAL A 311 24.41 -12.73 4.64
C VAL A 311 25.49 -13.57 3.94
N ARG A 312 26.68 -13.00 3.70
CA ARG A 312 27.80 -13.69 3.01
C ARG A 312 28.22 -15.02 3.66
N GLU A 313 27.91 -15.23 4.94
CA GLU A 313 28.17 -16.47 5.68
C GLU A 313 27.27 -17.65 5.27
N ASP A 314 26.18 -17.38 4.58
CA ASP A 314 25.22 -18.41 4.14
C ASP A 314 25.59 -19.08 2.81
N ILE A 315 26.64 -18.61 2.14
CA ILE A 315 27.21 -19.23 0.92
C ILE A 315 28.36 -20.13 1.34
N LYS A 316 28.07 -21.16 2.12
CA LYS A 316 28.97 -22.34 2.18
C LYS A 316 28.52 -23.30 1.09
N PRO A 317 29.50 -23.78 0.26
CA PRO A 317 29.26 -24.67 -0.85
C PRO A 317 28.64 -25.99 -0.41
#